data_cbc92e48c7175d8a022c982092c3b1e6
#
_entry.id   cbc92e48c7175d8a022c982092c3b1e6
#
_cell.length_a   1.000
_cell.length_b   1.000
_cell.length_c   1.000
_cell.angle_alpha   90.00
_cell.angle_beta   90.00
_cell.angle_gamma   90.00
#
_symmetry.space_group_name_H-M   'P 1'
#
loop_
_entity.id
_entity.type
_entity.pdbx_description
1 polymer ?
#
loop_
_entity_poly.entity_id
_entity_poly.type
_entity_poly.pdbx_seq_one_letter_code
_entity_poly.pdbx_strand_id
1 'polypeptide(L)'
;MSMINKEVSDFSVQAYQNGEFKTVTKEDILGKWSVFFFYPADFTFVCPTELEDLQNKYAEFQAAGCEIFSVSTDSHFVHKAWHDSSERIGKIIYPMLADPTHALCKDFEVLIEADGMAERGSFIVNPEGKIVVYEVNAGNVGRNADELFRRLQAS
;
A
#
# COMPACT_ATOMS: atom_id res chain seq x y z
N MET A 1 -7.90 -8.54 17.92
CA MET A 1 -7.16 -7.46 18.61
C MET A 1 -7.04 -6.24 17.72
N SER A 2 -7.09 -5.06 18.31
CA SER A 2 -6.94 -3.82 17.55
C SER A 2 -5.49 -3.63 17.08
N MET A 3 -5.33 -3.09 15.88
CA MET A 3 -4.03 -2.69 15.34
C MET A 3 -3.66 -1.26 15.71
N ILE A 4 -4.56 -0.54 16.38
CA ILE A 4 -4.32 0.86 16.75
C ILE A 4 -3.15 0.97 17.71
N ASN A 5 -2.25 1.89 17.42
CA ASN A 5 -1.00 2.14 18.13
C ASN A 5 0.05 1.03 18.02
N LYS A 6 -0.19 0.03 17.16
CA LYS A 6 0.85 -0.95 16.86
C LYS A 6 1.97 -0.26 16.08
N GLU A 7 3.21 -0.44 16.53
CA GLU A 7 4.37 0.02 15.80
C GLU A 7 4.67 -0.93 14.65
N VAL A 8 4.90 -0.40 13.46
CA VAL A 8 5.29 -1.19 12.31
C VAL A 8 6.66 -1.81 12.59
N SER A 9 6.79 -3.12 12.38
CA SER A 9 8.06 -3.83 12.60
C SER A 9 9.11 -3.41 11.57
N ASP A 10 10.38 -3.65 11.86
CA ASP A 10 11.45 -3.44 10.88
C ASP A 10 11.17 -4.26 9.63
N PHE A 11 11.34 -3.66 8.48
CA PHE A 11 11.18 -4.35 7.21
C PHE A 11 12.17 -3.80 6.17
N SER A 12 12.44 -4.62 5.16
CA SER A 12 13.22 -4.22 3.98
C SER A 12 12.63 -4.97 2.80
N VAL A 13 12.02 -4.25 1.88
CA VAL A 13 11.37 -4.85 0.71
C VAL A 13 11.79 -4.14 -0.55
N GLN A 14 11.73 -4.85 -1.68
CA GLN A 14 11.95 -4.24 -2.99
C GLN A 14 10.68 -3.50 -3.41
N ALA A 15 10.87 -2.47 -4.22
CA ALA A 15 9.77 -1.68 -4.74
C ALA A 15 10.02 -1.30 -6.19
N TYR A 16 8.94 -1.08 -6.92
CA TYR A 16 8.99 -0.45 -8.23
C TYR A 16 8.35 0.94 -8.12
N GLN A 17 9.06 1.94 -8.59
CA GLN A 17 8.53 3.31 -8.61
C GLN A 17 8.99 4.03 -9.88
N ASN A 18 8.03 4.33 -10.73
CA ASN A 18 8.20 5.22 -11.89
C ASN A 18 9.48 4.92 -12.70
N GLY A 19 9.65 3.67 -13.07
CA GLY A 19 10.76 3.22 -13.93
C GLY A 19 11.98 2.70 -13.20
N GLU A 20 11.99 2.75 -11.88
CA GLU A 20 13.15 2.33 -11.08
C GLU A 20 12.80 1.28 -10.03
N PHE A 21 13.72 0.37 -9.80
CA PHE A 21 13.66 -0.53 -8.63
C PHE A 21 14.42 0.12 -7.48
N LYS A 22 13.89 -0.02 -6.27
CA LYS A 22 14.55 0.49 -5.07
C LYS A 22 14.18 -0.37 -3.86
N THR A 23 14.93 -0.19 -2.77
CA THR A 23 14.63 -0.83 -1.50
C THR A 23 13.93 0.17 -0.59
N VAL A 24 12.84 -0.26 0.05
CA VAL A 24 12.11 0.54 1.04
C VAL A 24 12.22 -0.14 2.39
N THR A 25 12.55 0.62 3.41
CA THR A 25 12.74 0.14 4.78
C THR A 25 11.88 0.93 5.75
N LYS A 26 11.81 0.47 7.00
CA LYS A 26 11.08 1.19 8.05
C LYS A 26 11.59 2.63 8.21
N GLU A 27 12.89 2.85 8.06
CA GLU A 27 13.45 4.21 8.19
C GLU A 27 12.85 5.18 7.18
N ASP A 28 12.46 4.68 6.01
CA ASP A 28 11.87 5.52 4.96
C ASP A 28 10.48 6.05 5.32
N ILE A 29 9.81 5.43 6.28
CA ILE A 29 8.46 5.87 6.70
C ILE A 29 8.47 6.70 7.98
N LEU A 30 9.59 6.75 8.70
CA LEU A 30 9.69 7.55 9.92
C LEU A 30 9.83 9.03 9.57
N GLY A 31 9.21 9.87 10.38
CA GLY A 31 9.26 11.32 10.20
C GLY A 31 8.22 11.88 9.23
N LYS A 32 7.40 11.04 8.63
CA LYS A 32 6.31 11.45 7.73
C LYS A 32 5.13 10.51 7.87
N TRP A 33 3.96 10.96 7.43
CA TRP A 33 2.78 10.11 7.36
C TRP A 33 2.90 9.14 6.19
N SER A 34 2.31 7.96 6.32
CA SER A 34 2.26 6.98 5.23
C SER A 34 0.94 6.23 5.21
N VAL A 35 0.55 5.83 4.01
CA VAL A 35 -0.57 4.92 3.78
C VAL A 35 0.00 3.63 3.23
N PHE A 36 -0.34 2.50 3.84
CA PHE A 36 -0.05 1.16 3.31
C PHE A 36 -1.35 0.60 2.76
N PHE A 37 -1.40 0.40 1.47
CA PHE A 37 -2.59 0.01 0.75
C PHE A 37 -2.39 -1.39 0.17
N PHE A 38 -2.86 -2.39 0.91
CA PHE A 38 -2.72 -3.80 0.54
C PHE A 38 -3.81 -4.22 -0.43
N TYR A 39 -3.47 -5.06 -1.39
CA TYR A 39 -4.41 -5.64 -2.34
C TYR A 39 -3.98 -7.07 -2.69
N PRO A 40 -4.91 -7.93 -3.19
CA PRO A 40 -4.60 -9.34 -3.39
C PRO A 40 -3.49 -9.63 -4.39
N ALA A 41 -3.54 -9.06 -5.60
CA ALA A 41 -2.57 -9.40 -6.63
C ALA A 41 -2.61 -8.43 -7.81
N ASP A 42 -1.45 -8.32 -8.50
CA ASP A 42 -1.35 -7.64 -9.78
C ASP A 42 -2.16 -8.41 -10.83
N PHE A 43 -2.48 -7.75 -11.94
CA PHE A 43 -3.19 -8.35 -13.08
C PHE A 43 -4.60 -8.86 -12.74
N THR A 44 -5.32 -8.15 -11.85
CA THR A 44 -6.71 -8.45 -11.50
C THR A 44 -7.65 -7.31 -11.88
N PHE A 45 -8.98 -7.51 -11.74
CA PHE A 45 -9.97 -6.57 -12.27
C PHE A 45 -10.32 -5.40 -11.36
N VAL A 46 -10.41 -5.61 -10.05
CA VAL A 46 -10.82 -4.57 -9.09
C VAL A 46 -9.64 -3.67 -8.69
N CYS A 47 -8.47 -4.26 -8.52
CA CYS A 47 -7.30 -3.55 -8.04
C CYS A 47 -6.87 -2.36 -8.91
N PRO A 48 -6.90 -2.44 -10.26
CA PRO A 48 -6.49 -1.30 -11.09
C PRO A 48 -7.28 -0.03 -10.81
N THR A 49 -8.59 -0.15 -10.59
CA THR A 49 -9.45 1.00 -10.31
C THR A 49 -9.09 1.64 -8.98
N GLU A 50 -8.91 0.84 -7.93
CA GLU A 50 -8.51 1.34 -6.62
C GLU A 50 -7.15 2.05 -6.67
N LEU A 51 -6.19 1.45 -7.34
CA LEU A 51 -4.84 1.98 -7.41
C LEU A 51 -4.77 3.26 -8.24
N GLU A 52 -5.52 3.33 -9.33
CA GLU A 52 -5.64 4.55 -10.14
C GLU A 52 -6.30 5.67 -9.35
N ASP A 53 -7.33 5.37 -8.57
CA ASP A 53 -8.00 6.36 -7.73
C ASP A 53 -7.03 6.96 -6.69
N LEU A 54 -6.17 6.15 -6.12
CA LEU A 54 -5.12 6.64 -5.22
C LEU A 54 -4.15 7.55 -5.97
N GLN A 55 -3.78 7.19 -7.19
CA GLN A 55 -2.89 8.02 -8.00
C GLN A 55 -3.52 9.38 -8.30
N ASN A 56 -4.81 9.41 -8.57
CA ASN A 56 -5.54 10.65 -8.82
C ASN A 56 -5.53 11.58 -7.59
N LYS A 57 -5.38 11.01 -6.39
CA LYS A 57 -5.30 11.76 -5.13
C LYS A 57 -3.87 11.93 -4.62
N TYR A 58 -2.89 11.38 -5.31
CA TYR A 58 -1.50 11.33 -4.80
C TYR A 58 -0.94 12.71 -4.46
N ALA A 59 -1.16 13.71 -5.33
CA ALA A 59 -0.68 15.06 -5.07
C ALA A 59 -1.27 15.65 -3.77
N GLU A 60 -2.53 15.35 -3.48
CA GLU A 60 -3.20 15.80 -2.25
C GLU A 60 -2.61 15.11 -1.02
N PHE A 61 -2.33 13.80 -1.10
CA PHE A 61 -1.66 13.08 -0.03
C PHE A 61 -0.27 13.65 0.23
N GLN A 62 0.50 13.90 -0.82
CA GLN A 62 1.84 14.48 -0.68
C GLN A 62 1.79 15.89 -0.08
N ALA A 63 0.83 16.72 -0.48
CA ALA A 63 0.65 18.04 0.09
C ALA A 63 0.32 17.99 1.58
N ALA A 64 -0.29 16.90 2.04
CA ALA A 64 -0.59 16.66 3.45
C ALA A 64 0.60 16.00 4.20
N GLY A 65 1.74 15.83 3.55
CA GLY A 65 2.92 15.21 4.16
C GLY A 65 2.86 13.69 4.23
N CYS A 66 2.12 13.05 3.33
CA CYS A 66 1.88 11.61 3.35
C CYS A 66 2.36 10.94 2.08
N GLU A 67 3.12 9.84 2.23
CA GLU A 67 3.46 8.97 1.11
C GLU A 67 2.47 7.81 1.02
N ILE A 68 2.23 7.34 -0.19
CA ILE A 68 1.40 6.16 -0.44
C ILE A 68 2.30 5.00 -0.83
N PHE A 69 2.07 3.84 -0.22
CA PHE A 69 2.73 2.59 -0.59
C PHE A 69 1.65 1.57 -0.91
N SER A 70 1.58 1.11 -2.15
CA SER A 70 0.75 -0.05 -2.47
C SER A 70 1.55 -1.31 -2.18
N VAL A 71 0.89 -2.38 -1.74
CA VAL A 71 1.56 -3.62 -1.32
C VAL A 71 0.76 -4.82 -1.82
N SER A 72 1.45 -5.75 -2.47
CA SER A 72 0.92 -7.08 -2.74
C SER A 72 2.03 -8.11 -2.58
N THR A 73 1.68 -9.39 -2.59
CA THR A 73 2.68 -10.47 -2.48
C THR A 73 3.40 -10.76 -3.78
N ASP A 74 3.11 -10.02 -4.84
CA ASP A 74 3.84 -10.11 -6.10
C ASP A 74 5.25 -9.55 -5.97
N SER A 75 6.14 -9.97 -6.87
CA SER A 75 7.51 -9.45 -6.91
C SER A 75 7.55 -8.05 -7.54
N HIS A 76 8.65 -7.34 -7.33
CA HIS A 76 8.86 -6.03 -7.98
C HIS A 76 8.96 -6.17 -9.51
N PHE A 77 9.38 -7.32 -10.01
CA PHE A 77 9.37 -7.59 -11.46
C PHE A 77 7.95 -7.67 -12.01
N VAL A 78 7.03 -8.27 -11.26
CA VAL A 78 5.62 -8.35 -11.66
C VAL A 78 4.98 -6.96 -11.61
N HIS A 79 5.30 -6.15 -10.62
CA HIS A 79 4.84 -4.74 -10.54
C HIS A 79 5.28 -3.96 -11.78
N LYS A 80 6.53 -4.10 -12.17
CA LYS A 80 7.04 -3.44 -13.37
C LYS A 80 6.30 -3.90 -14.62
N ALA A 81 6.11 -5.21 -14.78
CA ALA A 81 5.41 -5.77 -15.94
C ALA A 81 3.98 -5.26 -16.02
N TRP A 82 3.29 -5.18 -14.88
CA TRP A 82 1.93 -4.67 -14.82
C TRP A 82 1.88 -3.18 -15.17
N HIS A 83 2.79 -2.40 -14.61
CA HIS A 83 2.92 -0.97 -14.90
C HIS A 83 3.18 -0.72 -16.38
N ASP A 84 4.05 -1.50 -17.00
CA ASP A 84 4.41 -1.34 -18.41
C ASP A 84 3.27 -1.76 -19.36
N SER A 85 2.40 -2.69 -18.94
CA SER A 85 1.36 -3.26 -19.82
C SER A 85 -0.05 -2.71 -19.57
N SER A 86 -0.29 -2.03 -18.46
CA SER A 86 -1.61 -1.51 -18.10
C SER A 86 -1.66 0.00 -18.27
N GLU A 87 -2.66 0.50 -19.00
CA GLU A 87 -2.86 1.94 -19.16
C GLU A 87 -3.15 2.62 -17.82
N ARG A 88 -3.97 2.00 -16.97
CA ARG A 88 -4.33 2.56 -15.66
C ARG A 88 -3.15 2.53 -14.69
N ILE A 89 -2.51 1.38 -14.57
CA ILE A 89 -1.38 1.20 -13.64
C ILE A 89 -0.16 1.97 -14.11
N GLY A 90 -0.01 2.15 -15.42
CA GLY A 90 1.07 2.96 -16.00
C GLY A 90 1.07 4.42 -15.57
N LYS A 91 -0.03 4.91 -15.02
CA LYS A 91 -0.13 6.29 -14.48
C LYS A 91 0.45 6.42 -13.07
N ILE A 92 0.64 5.31 -12.36
CA ILE A 92 1.06 5.32 -10.97
C ILE A 92 2.51 5.75 -10.84
N ILE A 93 2.76 6.74 -9.96
CA ILE A 93 4.10 7.22 -9.64
C ILE A 93 4.48 7.04 -8.17
N TYR A 94 3.56 6.57 -7.32
CA TYR A 94 3.92 6.23 -5.94
C TYR A 94 4.61 4.86 -5.89
N PRO A 95 5.36 4.58 -4.78
CA PRO A 95 6.07 3.30 -4.66
C PRO A 95 5.11 2.10 -4.60
N MET A 96 5.41 1.07 -5.38
CA MET A 96 4.70 -0.19 -5.40
C MET A 96 5.58 -1.23 -4.70
N LEU A 97 5.25 -1.57 -3.44
CA LEU A 97 6.07 -2.47 -2.63
C LEU A 97 5.80 -3.93 -2.97
N ALA A 98 6.86 -4.71 -2.99
CA ALA A 98 6.79 -6.15 -3.21
C ALA A 98 6.91 -6.88 -1.87
N ASP A 99 6.00 -7.81 -1.60
CA ASP A 99 6.00 -8.57 -0.35
C ASP A 99 5.97 -10.10 -0.59
N PRO A 100 6.88 -10.64 -1.44
CA PRO A 100 6.83 -12.06 -1.77
C PRO A 100 7.16 -12.97 -0.58
N THR A 101 7.83 -12.47 0.46
CA THR A 101 8.09 -13.22 1.69
C THR A 101 6.94 -13.16 2.68
N HIS A 102 5.89 -12.36 2.38
CA HIS A 102 4.72 -12.14 3.23
C HIS A 102 5.03 -11.39 4.54
N ALA A 103 6.21 -10.79 4.67
CA ALA A 103 6.62 -10.13 5.91
C ALA A 103 5.70 -8.98 6.29
N LEU A 104 5.38 -8.09 5.33
CA LEU A 104 4.46 -6.97 5.58
C LEU A 104 3.03 -7.46 5.79
N CYS A 105 2.55 -8.39 4.99
CA CYS A 105 1.20 -8.93 5.13
C CYS A 105 0.98 -9.56 6.50
N LYS A 106 2.00 -10.24 7.04
CA LYS A 106 1.94 -10.82 8.39
C LYS A 106 1.97 -9.74 9.46
N ASP A 107 2.86 -8.76 9.32
CA ASP A 107 2.99 -7.68 10.30
C ASP A 107 1.70 -6.86 10.42
N PHE A 108 1.07 -6.55 9.30
CA PHE A 108 -0.20 -5.82 9.26
C PHE A 108 -1.44 -6.73 9.41
N GLU A 109 -1.23 -8.04 9.61
CA GLU A 109 -2.29 -9.03 9.83
C GLU A 109 -3.35 -9.08 8.72
N VAL A 110 -2.89 -8.97 7.48
CA VAL A 110 -3.77 -9.05 6.30
C VAL A 110 -3.46 -10.24 5.40
N LEU A 111 -2.60 -11.16 5.82
CA LEU A 111 -2.25 -12.33 5.01
C LEU A 111 -3.38 -13.36 5.03
N ILE A 112 -3.84 -13.76 3.85
CA ILE A 112 -4.71 -14.92 3.67
C ILE A 112 -3.78 -16.10 3.41
N GLU A 113 -3.49 -16.88 4.44
CA GLU A 113 -2.47 -17.93 4.34
C GLU A 113 -2.76 -18.98 3.28
N ALA A 114 -4.05 -19.35 3.12
CA ALA A 114 -4.43 -20.36 2.14
C ALA A 114 -4.13 -19.93 0.70
N ASP A 115 -4.17 -18.64 0.42
CA ASP A 115 -3.98 -18.09 -0.93
C ASP A 115 -2.61 -17.47 -1.14
N GLY A 116 -1.89 -17.18 -0.07
CA GLY A 116 -0.62 -16.44 -0.15
C GLY A 116 -0.80 -15.00 -0.63
N MET A 117 -1.96 -14.41 -0.45
CA MET A 117 -2.30 -13.06 -0.89
C MET A 117 -2.79 -12.20 0.27
N ALA A 118 -2.83 -10.89 0.06
CA ALA A 118 -3.31 -9.95 1.05
C ALA A 118 -4.81 -9.72 0.93
N GLU A 119 -5.45 -9.45 2.07
CA GLU A 119 -6.77 -8.84 2.09
C GLU A 119 -6.67 -7.39 1.67
N ARG A 120 -7.81 -6.76 1.35
CA ARG A 120 -7.85 -5.34 0.99
C ARG A 120 -7.78 -4.48 2.26
N GLY A 121 -6.57 -4.32 2.77
CA GLY A 121 -6.31 -3.53 3.97
C GLY A 121 -5.75 -2.16 3.62
N SER A 122 -6.23 -1.14 4.33
CA SER A 122 -5.72 0.23 4.21
C SER A 122 -5.31 0.70 5.59
N PHE A 123 -4.06 1.16 5.74
CA PHE A 123 -3.50 1.54 7.02
C PHE A 123 -2.88 2.92 6.92
N ILE A 124 -3.22 3.80 7.88
CA ILE A 124 -2.55 5.09 8.02
C ILE A 124 -1.57 4.98 9.17
N VAL A 125 -0.31 5.29 8.88
CA VAL A 125 0.80 5.21 9.83
C VAL A 125 1.33 6.60 10.08
N ASN A 126 1.49 6.97 11.37
CA ASN A 126 1.95 8.30 11.74
C ASN A 126 3.48 8.41 11.64
N PRO A 127 4.07 9.62 11.81
CA PRO A 127 5.52 9.81 11.71
C PRO A 127 6.36 9.01 12.70
N GLU A 128 5.76 8.50 13.78
CA GLU A 128 6.45 7.63 14.74
C GLU A 128 6.43 6.15 14.33
N GLY A 129 5.79 5.82 13.20
CA GLY A 129 5.69 4.45 12.72
C GLY A 129 4.56 3.64 13.37
N LYS A 130 3.55 4.31 13.91
CA LYS A 130 2.42 3.65 14.56
C LYS A 130 1.15 3.75 13.71
N ILE A 131 0.39 2.65 13.66
CA ILE A 131 -0.89 2.59 12.96
C ILE A 131 -1.93 3.37 13.75
N VAL A 132 -2.57 4.35 13.11
CA VAL A 132 -3.58 5.19 13.76
C VAL A 132 -4.99 5.03 13.19
N VAL A 133 -5.11 4.55 11.95
CA VAL A 133 -6.38 4.24 11.29
C VAL A 133 -6.18 3.00 10.45
N TYR A 134 -7.16 2.11 10.43
CA TYR A 134 -7.12 1.00 9.48
C TYR A 134 -8.51 0.51 9.11
N GLU A 135 -8.60 -0.08 7.92
CA GLU A 135 -9.80 -0.71 7.39
C GLU A 135 -9.37 -1.96 6.64
N VAL A 136 -10.09 -3.06 6.84
CA VAL A 136 -9.83 -4.30 6.12
C VAL A 136 -11.14 -4.78 5.51
N ASN A 137 -11.17 -4.90 4.17
CA ASN A 137 -12.33 -5.35 3.42
C ASN A 137 -12.09 -6.74 2.84
N ALA A 138 -13.17 -7.49 2.61
CA ALA A 138 -13.11 -8.74 1.87
C ALA A 138 -12.59 -8.47 0.44
N GLY A 139 -11.99 -9.49 -0.19
CA GLY A 139 -11.33 -9.33 -1.48
C GLY A 139 -12.17 -8.80 -2.62
N ASN A 140 -13.51 -8.94 -2.53
CA ASN A 140 -14.44 -8.45 -3.54
C ASN A 140 -15.06 -7.08 -3.21
N VAL A 141 -14.67 -6.45 -2.11
CA VAL A 141 -15.18 -5.14 -1.68
C VAL A 141 -14.16 -4.07 -1.96
N GLY A 142 -14.47 -3.18 -2.92
CA GLY A 142 -13.61 -2.06 -3.29
C GLY A 142 -13.56 -0.96 -2.23
N ARG A 143 -12.54 -0.11 -2.34
CA ARG A 143 -12.27 0.98 -1.40
C ARG A 143 -12.35 2.33 -2.10
N ASN A 144 -12.52 3.40 -1.29
CA ASN A 144 -12.67 4.77 -1.77
C ASN A 144 -11.47 5.63 -1.33
N ALA A 145 -10.75 6.20 -2.31
CA ALA A 145 -9.58 7.04 -2.04
C ALA A 145 -9.94 8.36 -1.35
N ASP A 146 -11.10 8.93 -1.67
CA ASP A 146 -11.56 10.17 -1.03
C ASP A 146 -11.79 9.96 0.47
N GLU A 147 -12.40 8.85 0.84
CA GLU A 147 -12.65 8.51 2.24
C GLU A 147 -11.33 8.27 2.99
N LEU A 148 -10.37 7.62 2.36
CA LEU A 148 -9.06 7.40 2.95
C LEU A 148 -8.35 8.74 3.20
N PHE A 149 -8.41 9.66 2.25
CA PHE A 149 -7.83 10.98 2.40
C PHE A 149 -8.51 11.78 3.52
N ARG A 150 -9.84 11.69 3.62
CA ARG A 150 -10.60 12.33 4.69
C ARG A 150 -10.13 11.84 6.07
N ARG A 151 -9.90 10.54 6.21
CA ARG A 151 -9.40 9.95 7.46
C ARG A 151 -7.98 10.40 7.78
N LEU A 152 -7.14 10.55 6.77
CA LEU A 152 -5.80 11.11 6.95
C LEU A 152 -5.88 12.53 7.50
N GLN A 153 -6.73 13.37 6.93
CA GLN A 153 -6.91 14.75 7.38
C GLN A 153 -7.43 14.83 8.81
N ALA A 154 -8.22 13.85 9.23
CA ALA A 154 -8.77 13.77 10.59
C ALA A 154 -7.75 13.23 11.62
N SER A 155 -6.63 12.76 11.16
CA SER A 155 -5.62 12.12 12.03
C SER A 155 -4.65 13.11 12.67
#